data_eda48eba245d636e7c46c12b7e56eb78
#
_entry.id   eda48eba245d636e7c46c12b7e56eb78
#
_cell.length_a   1.000
_cell.length_b   1.000
_cell.length_c   1.000
_cell.angle_alpha   90.00
_cell.angle_beta   90.00
_cell.angle_gamma   90.00
#
_symmetry.space_group_name_H-M   'P 1'
#
loop_
_entity.id
_entity.type
_entity.pdbx_description
1 polymer ?
#
loop_
_entity_poly.entity_id
_entity_poly.type
_entity_poly.pdbx_seq_one_letter_code
_entity_poly.pdbx_strand_id
1 'polypeptide(L)'
;MLNVQLPVPGRVKTMLGSAEVAAYHREESDKVLSPIKKFLDKHALTYRCESVVGHPVEEILKAAAKNKAHLVVMGTRGHGLIGRALMGSIAQRVVAECELPVLLVK
;
A
#
# COMPACT_ATOMS: atom_id res chain seq x y z
N MET A 1 -6.91 -5.91 2.39
CA MET A 1 -6.52 -4.71 1.64
C MET A 1 -5.47 -3.94 2.43
N LEU A 2 -4.39 -3.56 1.78
CA LEU A 2 -3.25 -2.92 2.44
C LEU A 2 -2.90 -1.60 1.76
N ASN A 3 -2.70 -0.56 2.57
CA ASN A 3 -2.08 0.69 2.13
C ASN A 3 -0.77 0.88 2.88
N VAL A 4 0.30 1.18 2.16
CA VAL A 4 1.61 1.46 2.75
C VAL A 4 1.96 2.93 2.49
N GLN A 5 2.21 3.65 3.56
CA GLN A 5 2.67 5.03 3.52
C GLN A 5 4.18 5.07 3.74
N LEU A 6 4.88 5.86 2.94
CA LEU A 6 6.30 6.08 3.16
C LEU A 6 6.51 6.87 4.45
N PRO A 7 7.57 6.57 5.22
CA PRO A 7 7.88 7.38 6.40
C PRO A 7 8.18 8.81 6.02
N VAL A 8 7.76 9.76 6.85
CA VAL A 8 8.19 11.15 6.66
C VAL A 8 9.67 11.30 7.04
N PRO A 9 10.39 12.24 6.43
CA PRO A 9 11.79 12.50 6.82
C PRO A 9 11.89 12.79 8.32
N GLY A 10 12.97 12.32 8.95
CA GLY A 10 13.19 12.52 10.38
C GLY A 10 13.11 13.99 10.80
N ARG A 11 13.59 14.89 9.94
CA ARG A 11 13.52 16.33 10.16
C ARG A 11 12.07 16.82 10.27
N VAL A 12 11.18 16.35 9.42
CA VAL A 12 9.76 16.69 9.45
C VAL A 12 9.12 16.12 10.71
N LYS A 13 9.46 14.89 11.06
CA LYS A 13 8.95 14.24 12.27
C LYS A 13 9.34 15.02 13.53
N THR A 14 10.57 15.52 13.59
CA THR A 14 11.06 16.32 14.70
C THR A 14 10.30 17.67 14.80
N MET A 15 10.01 18.30 13.66
CA MET A 15 9.30 19.57 13.62
C MET A 15 7.83 19.45 13.98
N LEU A 16 7.14 18.42 13.50
CA LEU A 16 5.70 18.27 13.69
C LEU A 16 5.32 17.49 14.95
N GLY A 17 6.19 16.60 15.40
CA GLY A 17 5.87 15.69 16.50
C GLY A 17 5.17 14.42 16.02
N SER A 18 5.19 13.39 16.86
CA SER A 18 4.69 12.07 16.50
C SER A 18 3.18 12.04 16.29
N ALA A 19 2.41 12.81 17.07
CA ALA A 19 0.96 12.85 16.95
C ALA A 19 0.52 13.45 15.61
N GLU A 20 1.16 14.52 15.17
CA GLU A 20 0.82 15.15 13.88
C GLU A 20 1.24 14.29 12.70
N VAL A 21 2.37 13.60 12.80
CA VAL A 21 2.82 12.65 11.78
C VAL A 21 1.83 11.48 11.67
N ALA A 22 1.36 10.94 12.79
CA ALA A 22 0.37 9.89 12.80
C ALA A 22 -0.96 10.34 12.18
N ALA A 23 -1.39 11.57 12.47
CA ALA A 23 -2.59 12.15 11.87
C ALA A 23 -2.45 12.32 10.36
N TYR A 24 -1.28 12.78 9.91
CA TYR A 24 -0.98 12.90 8.49
C TYR A 24 -1.09 11.56 7.76
N HIS A 25 -0.46 10.52 8.28
CA HIS A 25 -0.53 9.20 7.68
C HIS A 25 -1.94 8.64 7.65
N ARG A 26 -2.71 8.89 8.69
CA ARG A 26 -4.11 8.47 8.75
C ARG A 26 -4.94 9.14 7.67
N GLU A 27 -4.80 10.46 7.51
CA GLU A 27 -5.51 11.19 6.47
C GLU A 27 -5.13 10.72 5.07
N GLU A 28 -3.84 10.56 4.80
CA GLU A 28 -3.38 10.11 3.49
C GLU A 28 -3.86 8.69 3.18
N SER A 29 -3.85 7.83 4.17
CA SER A 29 -4.36 6.47 4.04
C SER A 29 -5.86 6.47 3.76
N ASP A 30 -6.62 7.28 4.47
CA ASP A 30 -8.06 7.38 4.28
C ASP A 30 -8.42 7.91 2.89
N LYS A 31 -7.64 8.83 2.34
CA LYS A 31 -7.85 9.32 0.97
C LYS A 31 -7.75 8.20 -0.05
N VAL A 32 -6.84 7.27 0.15
CA VAL A 32 -6.64 6.14 -0.74
C VAL A 32 -7.69 5.05 -0.51
N LEU A 33 -7.91 4.69 0.74
CA LEU A 33 -8.73 3.53 1.09
C LEU A 33 -10.23 3.80 1.08
N SER A 34 -10.65 5.03 1.41
CA SER A 34 -12.07 5.35 1.54
C SER A 34 -12.90 5.07 0.27
N PRO A 35 -12.46 5.48 -0.93
CA PRO A 35 -13.20 5.15 -2.15
C PRO A 35 -13.27 3.65 -2.41
N ILE A 36 -12.21 2.93 -2.08
CA ILE A 36 -12.15 1.48 -2.28
C ILE A 36 -13.09 0.77 -1.30
N LYS A 37 -13.12 1.21 -0.04
CA LYS A 37 -14.06 0.68 0.96
C LYS A 37 -15.50 0.87 0.52
N LYS A 38 -15.83 2.05 0.01
CA LYS A 38 -17.18 2.33 -0.50
C LYS A 38 -17.55 1.39 -1.65
N PHE A 39 -16.62 1.16 -2.56
CA PHE A 39 -16.83 0.26 -3.67
C PHE A 39 -17.08 -1.17 -3.18
N LEU A 40 -16.23 -1.66 -2.26
CA LEU A 40 -16.36 -3.02 -1.72
C LEU A 40 -17.65 -3.20 -0.93
N ASP A 41 -18.02 -2.20 -0.13
CA ASP A 41 -19.27 -2.23 0.65
C ASP A 41 -20.49 -2.26 -0.27
N LYS A 42 -20.46 -1.48 -1.35
CA LYS A 42 -21.53 -1.47 -2.35
C LYS A 42 -21.75 -2.84 -2.98
N HIS A 43 -20.68 -3.61 -3.17
CA HIS A 43 -20.75 -4.95 -3.76
C HIS A 43 -20.88 -6.06 -2.70
N ALA A 44 -21.15 -5.71 -1.44
CA ALA A 44 -21.33 -6.63 -0.33
C ALA A 44 -20.16 -7.61 -0.16
N LEU A 45 -18.94 -7.14 -0.38
CA LEU A 45 -17.74 -7.95 -0.23
C LEU A 45 -17.20 -7.85 1.18
N THR A 46 -16.78 -9.00 1.74
CA THR A 46 -16.10 -9.03 3.04
C THR A 46 -14.62 -8.76 2.84
N TYR A 47 -14.08 -7.83 3.62
CA TYR A 47 -12.68 -7.45 3.51
C TYR A 47 -12.15 -6.92 4.84
N ARG A 48 -10.84 -6.86 4.95
CA ARG A 48 -10.15 -6.15 6.03
C ARG A 48 -9.25 -5.11 5.42
N CYS A 49 -9.06 -3.99 6.11
CA CYS A 49 -8.16 -2.93 5.70
C CYS A 49 -7.06 -2.76 6.74
N GLU A 50 -5.85 -2.61 6.25
CA GLU A 50 -4.69 -2.36 7.08
C GLU A 50 -3.88 -1.23 6.45
N SER A 51 -3.38 -0.34 7.28
CA SER A 51 -2.53 0.76 6.84
C SER A 51 -1.26 0.73 7.68
N VAL A 52 -0.12 0.75 7.00
CA VAL A 52 1.19 0.70 7.65
C VAL A 52 2.09 1.77 7.09
N VAL A 53 3.11 2.13 7.86
CA VAL A 53 4.14 3.07 7.46
C VAL A 53 5.45 2.31 7.34
N GLY A 54 6.10 2.39 6.17
CA GLY A 54 7.34 1.67 5.94
C GLY A 54 7.72 1.64 4.46
N HIS A 55 8.63 0.77 4.13
CA HIS A 55 9.03 0.54 2.74
C HIS A 55 8.01 -0.38 2.05
N PRO A 56 7.40 0.07 0.95
CA PRO A 56 6.29 -0.66 0.34
C PRO A 56 6.56 -2.14 0.08
N VAL A 57 7.68 -2.48 -0.54
CA VAL A 57 7.97 -3.89 -0.87
C VAL A 57 8.04 -4.74 0.38
N GLU A 58 8.80 -4.30 1.38
CA GLU A 58 8.97 -5.04 2.63
C GLU A 58 7.65 -5.21 3.38
N GLU A 59 6.85 -4.15 3.45
CA GLU A 59 5.58 -4.18 4.15
C GLU A 59 4.54 -5.07 3.43
N ILE A 60 4.55 -5.07 2.10
CA ILE A 60 3.69 -5.96 1.32
C ILE A 60 4.05 -7.42 1.58
N LEU A 61 5.33 -7.76 1.55
CA LEU A 61 5.79 -9.13 1.81
C LEU A 61 5.48 -9.57 3.24
N LYS A 62 5.68 -8.68 4.21
CA LYS A 62 5.31 -8.96 5.61
C LYS A 62 3.82 -9.21 5.76
N ALA A 63 2.99 -8.37 5.15
CA ALA A 63 1.54 -8.51 5.25
C ALA A 63 1.06 -9.82 4.61
N ALA A 64 1.63 -10.18 3.47
CA ALA A 64 1.31 -11.44 2.81
C ALA A 64 1.61 -12.65 3.69
N ALA A 65 2.76 -12.64 4.34
CA ALA A 65 3.16 -13.73 5.24
C ALA A 65 2.29 -13.75 6.50
N LYS A 66 2.10 -12.59 7.14
CA LYS A 66 1.31 -12.46 8.37
C LYS A 66 -0.13 -12.93 8.19
N ASN A 67 -0.72 -12.61 7.05
CA ASN A 67 -2.11 -12.97 6.75
C ASN A 67 -2.26 -14.30 6.05
N LYS A 68 -1.18 -15.04 5.85
CA LYS A 68 -1.18 -16.34 5.14
C LYS A 68 -1.92 -16.24 3.81
N ALA A 69 -1.60 -15.20 3.06
CA ALA A 69 -2.25 -14.93 1.79
C ALA A 69 -1.98 -16.03 0.77
N HIS A 70 -2.91 -16.25 -0.14
CA HIS A 70 -2.75 -17.18 -1.25
C HIS A 70 -2.32 -16.47 -2.54
N LEU A 71 -2.54 -15.16 -2.59
CA LEU A 71 -2.36 -14.36 -3.78
C LEU A 71 -2.16 -12.91 -3.38
N VAL A 72 -1.29 -12.22 -4.09
CA VAL A 72 -1.14 -10.76 -3.96
C VAL A 72 -1.72 -10.12 -5.21
N VAL A 73 -2.61 -9.16 -5.02
CA VAL A 73 -3.19 -8.37 -6.13
C VAL A 73 -2.71 -6.94 -5.98
N MET A 74 -2.11 -6.40 -7.02
CA MET A 74 -1.60 -5.03 -6.98
C MET A 74 -1.63 -4.38 -8.35
N GLY A 75 -1.58 -3.05 -8.37
CA GLY A 75 -1.46 -2.31 -9.61
C GLY A 75 -0.07 -2.39 -10.21
N THR A 76 0.02 -2.24 -11.53
CA THR A 76 1.30 -2.21 -12.22
C THR A 76 1.99 -0.86 -12.13
N ARG A 77 1.25 0.21 -11.77
CA ARG A 77 1.74 1.58 -11.69
C ARG A 77 1.55 2.14 -10.30
N GLY A 78 2.57 2.83 -9.80
CA GLY A 78 2.47 3.60 -8.58
C GLY A 78 2.35 5.09 -8.85
N HIS A 79 2.27 5.86 -7.77
CA HIS A 79 2.32 7.31 -7.85
C HIS A 79 3.66 7.75 -8.46
N GLY A 80 3.63 8.73 -9.34
CA GLY A 80 4.83 9.29 -9.93
C GLY A 80 5.31 8.63 -11.21
N LEU A 81 4.67 7.56 -11.66
CA LEU A 81 4.98 7.00 -12.97
C LEU A 81 4.32 7.84 -14.06
N ILE A 82 5.12 8.30 -14.99
CA ILE A 82 4.68 9.13 -16.11
C ILE A 82 5.05 8.41 -17.40
N GLY A 83 4.12 8.40 -18.36
CA GLY A 83 4.38 7.88 -19.69
C GLY A 83 4.16 6.39 -19.85
N ARG A 84 5.01 5.75 -20.68
CA ARG A 84 4.79 4.38 -21.16
C ARG A 84 5.43 3.30 -20.29
N ALA A 85 5.82 3.60 -19.06
CA ALA A 85 6.36 2.58 -18.18
C ALA A 85 5.33 1.47 -17.98
N LEU A 86 5.72 0.23 -18.30
CA LEU A 86 4.83 -0.91 -18.24
C LEU A 86 4.57 -1.35 -16.80
N MET A 87 5.54 -1.18 -15.92
CA MET A 87 5.45 -1.66 -14.55
C MET A 87 6.34 -0.83 -13.63
N GLY A 88 5.79 -0.41 -12.49
CA GLY A 88 6.54 0.36 -11.50
C GLY A 88 7.59 -0.48 -10.77
N SER A 89 8.55 0.19 -10.16
CA SER A 89 9.65 -0.47 -9.45
C SER A 89 9.16 -1.34 -8.28
N ILE A 90 8.12 -0.90 -7.57
CA ILE A 90 7.55 -1.67 -6.46
C ILE A 90 6.93 -2.96 -6.98
N ALA A 91 6.13 -2.88 -8.04
CA ALA A 91 5.51 -4.06 -8.64
C ALA A 91 6.58 -5.05 -9.14
N GLN A 92 7.63 -4.56 -9.79
CA GLN A 92 8.73 -5.40 -10.25
C GLN A 92 9.41 -6.14 -9.10
N ARG A 93 9.67 -5.45 -8.01
CA ARG A 93 10.32 -6.05 -6.85
C ARG A 93 9.41 -7.06 -6.14
N VAL A 94 8.13 -6.75 -6.01
CA VAL A 94 7.19 -7.69 -5.40
C VAL A 94 7.09 -8.96 -6.22
N VAL A 95 6.99 -8.85 -7.53
CA VAL A 95 6.97 -10.02 -8.42
C VAL A 95 8.24 -10.86 -8.27
N ALA A 96 9.40 -10.21 -8.17
CA ALA A 96 10.68 -10.90 -8.05
C ALA A 96 10.89 -11.56 -6.69
N GLU A 97 10.42 -10.96 -5.62
CA GLU A 97 10.73 -11.38 -4.25
C GLU A 97 9.59 -12.13 -3.56
N CYS A 98 8.37 -12.03 -4.04
CA CYS A 98 7.22 -12.70 -3.43
C CYS A 98 7.17 -14.18 -3.83
N GLU A 99 6.98 -15.05 -2.84
CA GLU A 99 6.83 -16.48 -3.08
C GLU A 99 5.44 -16.88 -3.55
N LEU A 100 4.47 -15.96 -3.40
CA LEU A 100 3.09 -16.19 -3.80
C LEU A 100 2.84 -15.73 -5.23
N PRO A 101 1.80 -16.24 -5.88
CA PRO A 101 1.34 -15.66 -7.14
C PRO A 101 0.99 -14.18 -6.96
N VAL A 102 1.33 -13.38 -7.96
CA VAL A 102 1.03 -11.95 -7.96
C VAL A 102 0.19 -11.63 -9.19
N LEU A 103 -1.00 -11.12 -8.96
CA LEU A 103 -1.88 -10.66 -10.03
C LEU A 103 -1.69 -9.15 -10.21
N LEU A 104 -1.28 -8.77 -11.40
CA LEU A 104 -1.04 -7.36 -11.72
C LEU A 104 -2.24 -6.79 -12.48
N VAL A 105 -2.69 -5.62 -12.06
CA VAL A 105 -3.83 -4.92 -12.65
C VAL A 105 -3.36 -3.61 -13.25
N LYS A 106 -3.71 -3.37 -14.49
CA LYS A 106 -3.38 -2.12 -15.17
C LYS A 106 -4.28 -0.98 -14.72
#